data_86df61d1a43499666398613464d26dbf
#
_entry.id   86df61d1a43499666398613464d26dbf
#
_cell.length_a   1.000
_cell.length_b   1.000
_cell.length_c   1.000
_cell.angle_alpha   90.00
_cell.angle_beta   90.00
_cell.angle_gamma   90.00
#
_symmetry.space_group_name_H-M   'P 1'
#
loop_
_entity.id
_entity.type
_entity.pdbx_description
1 polymer ?
#
loop_
_entity_poly.entity_id
_entity_poly.type
_entity_poly.pdbx_seq_one_letter_code
_entity_poly.pdbx_strand_id
1 'polypeptide(L)'
;MNKLRWVFIIVLVIAAGIGIQLVYFYAPYEIGEPIDSLNHVQVFYNGSTSNVLERNTTSDNYNLGLKYQCVEFVKRYYYEFLQHKMPDSYGHAKDFFNPAIADGQLNTQRNLLQFTNGSKSQPKVNDIL
;
A
#
# COMPACT_ATOMS: atom_id res chain seq x y z
N MET A 1 -48.65 -18.47 -20.00
CA MET A 1 -47.37 -17.75 -19.78
C MET A 1 -46.47 -18.01 -20.97
N ASN A 2 -46.03 -16.98 -21.72
CA ASN A 2 -45.39 -17.16 -23.03
C ASN A 2 -43.99 -17.80 -22.90
N LYS A 3 -43.70 -18.82 -23.72
CA LYS A 3 -42.39 -19.48 -23.80
C LYS A 3 -41.22 -18.47 -23.90
N LEU A 4 -41.45 -17.34 -24.61
CA LEU A 4 -40.50 -16.25 -24.73
C LEU A 4 -40.11 -15.58 -23.37
N ARG A 5 -41.05 -15.45 -22.42
CA ARG A 5 -40.78 -14.92 -21.05
C ARG A 5 -39.87 -15.84 -20.25
N TRP A 6 -40.07 -17.15 -20.37
CA TRP A 6 -39.21 -18.12 -19.68
C TRP A 6 -37.79 -18.13 -20.24
N VAL A 7 -37.63 -18.02 -21.56
CA VAL A 7 -36.29 -17.91 -22.19
C VAL A 7 -35.57 -16.65 -21.69
N PHE A 8 -36.28 -15.51 -21.62
CA PHE A 8 -35.69 -14.26 -21.13
C PHE A 8 -35.23 -14.34 -19.66
N ILE A 9 -36.03 -14.97 -18.80
CA ILE A 9 -35.68 -15.19 -17.38
C ILE A 9 -34.45 -16.08 -17.25
N ILE A 10 -34.37 -17.17 -18.00
CA ILE A 10 -33.23 -18.09 -17.96
C ILE A 10 -31.95 -17.37 -18.43
N VAL A 11 -31.98 -16.58 -19.49
CA VAL A 11 -30.83 -15.80 -19.96
C VAL A 11 -30.36 -14.80 -18.89
N LEU A 12 -31.29 -14.10 -18.23
CA LEU A 12 -30.97 -13.18 -17.14
C LEU A 12 -30.30 -13.87 -15.95
N VAL A 13 -30.78 -15.04 -15.56
CA VAL A 13 -30.20 -15.81 -14.45
C VAL A 13 -28.80 -16.32 -14.78
N ILE A 14 -28.59 -16.76 -16.03
CA ILE A 14 -27.26 -17.20 -16.50
C ILE A 14 -26.30 -16.00 -16.54
N ALA A 15 -26.72 -14.84 -17.09
CA ALA A 15 -25.90 -13.64 -17.13
C ALA A 15 -25.54 -13.13 -15.73
N ALA A 16 -26.47 -13.16 -14.78
CA ALA A 16 -26.23 -12.82 -13.38
C ALA A 16 -25.23 -13.80 -12.72
N GLY A 17 -25.37 -15.10 -12.98
CA GLY A 17 -24.44 -16.12 -12.46
C GLY A 17 -23.03 -15.95 -12.99
N ILE A 18 -22.87 -15.66 -14.27
CA ILE A 18 -21.58 -15.37 -14.89
C ILE A 18 -20.98 -14.08 -14.30
N GLY A 19 -21.79 -13.03 -14.13
CA GLY A 19 -21.36 -11.77 -13.53
C GLY A 19 -20.83 -11.95 -12.11
N ILE A 20 -21.52 -12.73 -11.28
CA ILE A 20 -21.09 -13.07 -9.91
C ILE A 20 -19.77 -13.85 -9.94
N GLN A 21 -19.64 -14.86 -10.78
CA GLN A 21 -18.38 -15.62 -10.89
C GLN A 21 -17.20 -14.76 -11.35
N LEU A 22 -17.41 -13.83 -12.28
CA LEU A 22 -16.36 -12.91 -12.71
C LEU A 22 -15.91 -12.01 -11.56
N VAL A 23 -16.82 -11.47 -10.76
CA VAL A 23 -16.48 -10.64 -9.59
C VAL A 23 -15.65 -11.44 -8.58
N TYR A 24 -16.03 -12.67 -8.25
CA TYR A 24 -15.23 -13.52 -7.35
C TYR A 24 -13.87 -13.91 -7.93
N PHE A 25 -13.76 -14.06 -9.23
CA PHE A 25 -12.49 -14.40 -9.89
C PHE A 25 -11.51 -13.21 -9.95
N TYR A 26 -12.01 -11.96 -10.01
CA TYR A 26 -11.20 -10.75 -10.09
C TYR A 26 -10.85 -10.13 -8.73
N ALA A 27 -11.40 -10.63 -7.63
CA ALA A 27 -11.01 -10.23 -6.28
C ALA A 27 -10.47 -11.45 -5.49
N PRO A 28 -9.29 -11.97 -5.86
CA PRO A 28 -8.78 -13.25 -5.34
C PRO A 28 -8.37 -13.19 -3.87
N TYR A 29 -8.27 -12.00 -3.27
CA TYR A 29 -7.80 -11.80 -1.90
C TYR A 29 -8.77 -10.96 -1.08
N GLU A 30 -8.81 -11.22 0.23
CA GLU A 30 -9.50 -10.36 1.19
C GLU A 30 -8.63 -9.17 1.61
N ILE A 31 -9.25 -8.03 1.93
CA ILE A 31 -8.51 -6.85 2.41
C ILE A 31 -7.81 -7.21 3.73
N GLY A 32 -6.49 -7.00 3.77
CA GLY A 32 -5.65 -7.37 4.91
C GLY A 32 -5.08 -8.78 4.83
N GLU A 33 -5.38 -9.53 3.79
CA GLU A 33 -4.74 -10.82 3.54
C GLU A 33 -3.27 -10.61 3.13
N PRO A 34 -2.31 -11.36 3.72
CA PRO A 34 -0.91 -11.28 3.31
C PRO A 34 -0.75 -11.92 1.92
N ILE A 35 -0.23 -11.14 0.97
CA ILE A 35 -0.06 -11.56 -0.43
C ILE A 35 1.40 -11.71 -0.84
N ASP A 36 2.33 -11.13 -0.08
CA ASP A 36 3.77 -11.18 -0.34
C ASP A 36 4.55 -10.81 0.91
N SER A 37 5.88 -10.88 0.85
CA SER A 37 6.77 -10.41 1.92
C SER A 37 8.12 -9.96 1.37
N LEU A 38 8.70 -8.93 2.01
CA LEU A 38 10.05 -8.46 1.75
C LEU A 38 10.85 -8.52 3.05
N ASN A 39 11.92 -9.32 3.10
CA ASN A 39 12.74 -9.52 4.31
C ASN A 39 11.89 -9.83 5.56
N HIS A 40 10.91 -10.73 5.42
CA HIS A 40 9.95 -11.16 6.44
C HIS A 40 8.88 -10.11 6.84
N VAL A 41 8.91 -8.91 6.26
CA VAL A 41 7.87 -7.91 6.45
C VAL A 41 6.74 -8.17 5.45
N GLN A 42 5.55 -8.47 5.95
CA GLN A 42 4.39 -8.88 5.13
C GLN A 42 3.88 -7.73 4.25
N VAL A 43 3.48 -8.04 3.03
CA VAL A 43 2.71 -7.14 2.15
C VAL A 43 1.25 -7.58 2.20
N PHE A 44 0.36 -6.67 2.55
CA PHE A 44 -1.07 -6.96 2.68
C PHE A 44 -1.87 -6.41 1.51
N TYR A 45 -2.89 -7.16 1.11
CA TYR A 45 -3.81 -6.72 0.07
C TYR A 45 -4.69 -5.55 0.54
N ASN A 46 -4.68 -4.45 -0.20
CA ASN A 46 -5.43 -3.23 0.11
C ASN A 46 -6.76 -3.11 -0.66
N GLY A 47 -7.07 -4.01 -1.57
CA GLY A 47 -8.25 -3.95 -2.43
C GLY A 47 -8.05 -2.97 -3.59
N SER A 48 -7.86 -1.71 -3.30
CA SER A 48 -7.59 -0.66 -4.31
C SER A 48 -6.74 0.48 -3.73
N THR A 49 -6.15 1.29 -4.60
CA THR A 49 -5.35 2.46 -4.20
C THR A 49 -6.16 3.53 -3.46
N SER A 50 -7.48 3.57 -3.66
CA SER A 50 -8.40 4.49 -2.99
C SER A 50 -8.98 3.96 -1.70
N ASN A 51 -8.71 2.69 -1.34
CA ASN A 51 -9.20 2.11 -0.09
C ASN A 51 -8.48 2.74 1.10
N VAL A 52 -9.24 3.29 2.04
CA VAL A 52 -8.73 3.98 3.23
C VAL A 52 -9.28 3.29 4.48
N LEU A 53 -8.38 2.69 5.24
CA LEU A 53 -8.67 2.04 6.51
C LEU A 53 -8.12 2.86 7.69
N GLU A 54 -8.29 2.34 8.90
CA GLU A 54 -7.73 2.93 10.10
C GLU A 54 -6.20 2.96 10.09
N ARG A 55 -5.62 3.75 11.00
CA ARG A 55 -4.17 3.83 11.14
C ARG A 55 -3.61 2.55 11.77
N ASN A 56 -2.47 2.12 11.24
CA ASN A 56 -1.63 1.12 11.85
C ASN A 56 -0.66 1.79 12.83
N THR A 57 -0.75 1.40 14.09
CA THR A 57 0.07 1.94 15.18
C THR A 57 0.72 0.78 15.93
N THR A 58 2.00 0.88 16.18
CA THR A 58 2.75 -0.13 16.95
C THR A 58 2.38 -0.10 18.44
N SER A 59 2.79 -1.10 19.20
CA SER A 59 2.56 -1.17 20.65
C SER A 59 3.17 0.00 21.45
N ASP A 60 4.20 0.64 20.91
CA ASP A 60 4.84 1.84 21.47
C ASP A 60 4.32 3.16 20.87
N ASN A 61 3.12 3.12 20.30
CA ASN A 61 2.38 4.25 19.69
C ASN A 61 3.09 4.91 18.49
N TYR A 62 4.00 4.23 17.82
CA TYR A 62 4.57 4.72 16.58
C TYR A 62 3.56 4.54 15.42
N ASN A 63 3.17 5.64 14.77
CA ASN A 63 2.23 5.64 13.65
C ASN A 63 2.92 5.20 12.36
N LEU A 64 2.58 4.02 11.86
CA LEU A 64 3.08 3.47 10.60
C LEU A 64 2.37 4.07 9.36
N GLY A 65 1.16 4.55 9.50
CA GLY A 65 0.34 5.08 8.40
C GLY A 65 -1.04 4.44 8.35
N LEU A 66 -1.74 4.63 7.23
CA LEU A 66 -3.03 3.98 6.99
C LEU A 66 -2.80 2.54 6.56
N LYS A 67 -3.48 1.58 7.19
CA LYS A 67 -3.33 0.14 6.94
C LYS A 67 -3.36 -0.18 5.46
N TYR A 68 -2.39 -0.97 5.08
CA TYR A 68 -2.14 -1.59 3.78
C TYR A 68 -1.82 -0.61 2.65
N GLN A 69 -1.64 0.68 2.95
CA GLN A 69 -1.16 1.68 2.01
C GLN A 69 0.36 1.56 1.79
N CYS A 70 0.86 2.03 0.64
CA CYS A 70 2.29 1.98 0.30
C CYS A 70 3.19 2.69 1.33
N VAL A 71 2.76 3.84 1.87
CA VAL A 71 3.48 4.56 2.91
C VAL A 71 3.57 3.75 4.21
N GLU A 72 2.48 3.07 4.58
CA GLU A 72 2.46 2.17 5.74
C GLU A 72 3.46 1.04 5.57
N PHE A 73 3.47 0.38 4.40
CA PHE A 73 4.41 -0.69 4.13
C PHE A 73 5.87 -0.23 4.23
N VAL A 74 6.23 0.91 3.60
CA VAL A 74 7.58 1.47 3.67
C VAL A 74 8.00 1.74 5.12
N LYS A 75 7.14 2.40 5.90
CA LYS A 75 7.44 2.72 7.30
C LYS A 75 7.51 1.48 8.18
N ARG A 76 6.66 0.49 7.94
CA ARG A 76 6.69 -0.80 8.64
C ARG A 76 7.96 -1.58 8.29
N TYR A 77 8.40 -1.58 7.03
CA TYR A 77 9.66 -2.17 6.60
C TYR A 77 10.86 -1.52 7.32
N TYR A 78 10.91 -0.19 7.37
CA TYR A 78 11.95 0.51 8.10
C TYR A 78 11.91 0.22 9.61
N TYR A 79 10.72 0.17 10.19
CA TYR A 79 10.55 -0.12 11.61
C TYR A 79 10.93 -1.56 11.98
N GLU A 80 10.37 -2.55 11.27
CA GLU A 80 10.52 -3.97 11.62
C GLU A 80 11.87 -4.53 11.18
N PHE A 81 12.31 -4.23 9.97
CA PHE A 81 13.53 -4.81 9.41
C PHE A 81 14.76 -3.96 9.66
N LEU A 82 14.70 -2.64 9.46
CA LEU A 82 15.84 -1.73 9.61
C LEU A 82 15.95 -1.13 11.01
N GLN A 83 15.00 -1.39 11.91
CA GLN A 83 14.93 -0.84 13.28
C GLN A 83 14.99 0.69 13.29
N HIS A 84 14.42 1.31 12.27
CA HIS A 84 14.44 2.75 12.05
C HIS A 84 13.05 3.37 12.22
N LYS A 85 12.96 4.39 13.06
CA LYS A 85 11.77 5.23 13.22
C LYS A 85 11.99 6.59 12.58
N MET A 86 11.02 7.02 11.78
CA MET A 86 11.00 8.39 11.24
C MET A 86 10.39 9.33 12.29
N PRO A 87 11.07 10.40 12.72
CA PRO A 87 10.57 11.31 13.74
C PRO A 87 9.22 11.91 13.40
N ASP A 88 9.03 12.37 12.16
CA ASP A 88 7.70 12.71 11.64
C ASP A 88 7.07 11.49 11.00
N SER A 89 6.03 10.97 11.64
CA SER A 89 5.36 9.76 11.21
C SER A 89 4.11 10.01 10.35
N TYR A 90 3.85 11.26 9.96
CA TYR A 90 2.72 11.64 9.11
C TYR A 90 3.17 12.01 7.69
N GLY A 91 2.19 12.15 6.79
CA GLY A 91 2.38 12.58 5.42
C GLY A 91 2.12 11.48 4.38
N HIS A 92 2.14 11.90 3.13
CA HIS A 92 2.04 11.06 1.95
C HIS A 92 3.44 10.74 1.39
N ALA A 93 3.53 9.89 0.37
CA ALA A 93 4.81 9.54 -0.25
C ALA A 93 5.63 10.76 -0.68
N LYS A 94 4.99 11.79 -1.27
CA LYS A 94 5.65 13.05 -1.67
C LYS A 94 6.29 13.83 -0.50
N ASP A 95 5.77 13.65 0.73
CA ASP A 95 6.24 14.37 1.92
C ASP A 95 7.50 13.72 2.53
N PHE A 96 7.97 12.62 1.95
CA PHE A 96 9.27 12.03 2.32
C PHE A 96 10.44 12.85 1.78
N PHE A 97 10.24 13.60 0.72
CA PHE A 97 11.23 14.52 0.15
C PHE A 97 10.90 15.97 0.54
N ASN A 98 11.89 16.69 1.07
CA ASN A 98 11.76 18.11 1.40
C ASN A 98 12.68 18.95 0.49
N PRO A 99 12.11 19.73 -0.47
CA PRO A 99 12.91 20.50 -1.44
C PRO A 99 13.76 21.60 -0.82
N ALA A 100 13.53 21.96 0.44
CA ALA A 100 14.36 22.93 1.16
C ALA A 100 15.65 22.34 1.73
N ILE A 101 15.81 21.02 1.71
CA ILE A 101 17.00 20.33 2.20
C ILE A 101 17.97 20.13 1.03
N ALA A 102 19.22 20.57 1.20
CA ALA A 102 20.24 20.43 0.17
C ALA A 102 20.61 18.94 -0.05
N ASP A 103 21.10 18.64 -1.26
CA ASP A 103 21.53 17.31 -1.67
C ASP A 103 22.58 16.73 -0.70
N GLY A 104 22.37 15.49 -0.28
CA GLY A 104 23.24 14.79 0.66
C GLY A 104 23.08 15.21 2.13
N GLN A 105 22.15 16.10 2.46
CA GLN A 105 21.93 16.54 3.84
C GLN A 105 20.88 15.68 4.56
N LEU A 106 20.91 15.72 5.88
CA LEU A 106 19.98 14.98 6.73
C LEU A 106 18.57 15.59 6.68
N ASN A 107 17.62 14.83 6.24
CA ASN A 107 16.20 15.12 6.44
C ASN A 107 15.80 14.70 7.86
N THR A 108 15.75 15.69 8.77
CA THR A 108 15.46 15.45 10.19
C THR A 108 14.05 14.92 10.46
N GLN A 109 13.11 15.17 9.57
CA GLN A 109 11.75 14.63 9.67
C GLN A 109 11.71 13.10 9.44
N ARG A 110 12.62 12.61 8.61
CA ARG A 110 12.73 11.18 8.28
C ARG A 110 13.92 10.50 8.95
N ASN A 111 14.85 11.28 9.47
CA ASN A 111 16.15 10.81 9.97
C ASN A 111 16.91 9.99 8.92
N LEU A 112 16.86 10.45 7.67
CA LEU A 112 17.51 9.85 6.51
C LEU A 112 18.27 10.93 5.73
N LEU A 113 19.38 10.54 5.12
CA LEU A 113 20.05 11.41 4.15
C LEU A 113 19.18 11.54 2.90
N GLN A 114 19.02 12.75 2.41
CA GLN A 114 18.19 13.03 1.24
C GLN A 114 19.06 13.40 0.04
N PHE A 115 18.76 12.81 -1.11
CA PHE A 115 19.45 13.10 -2.35
C PHE A 115 18.44 13.51 -3.42
N THR A 116 18.84 14.46 -4.26
CA THR A 116 18.05 14.89 -5.41
C THR A 116 18.19 13.86 -6.54
N ASN A 117 17.12 13.60 -7.27
CA ASN A 117 17.19 12.73 -8.46
C ASN A 117 18.18 13.31 -9.48
N GLY A 118 19.09 12.49 -9.97
CA GLY A 118 20.18 12.91 -10.86
C GLY A 118 21.42 13.47 -10.14
N SER A 119 21.47 13.40 -8.79
CA SER A 119 22.71 13.70 -8.06
C SER A 119 23.81 12.68 -8.37
N LYS A 120 25.02 12.93 -7.86
CA LYS A 120 26.15 11.99 -8.01
C LYS A 120 26.01 10.71 -7.18
N SER A 121 25.12 10.72 -6.19
CA SER A 121 24.85 9.54 -5.37
C SER A 121 24.09 8.50 -6.16
N GLN A 122 24.49 7.23 -6.02
CA GLN A 122 23.79 6.10 -6.59
C GLN A 122 22.87 5.50 -5.54
N PRO A 123 21.63 5.14 -5.90
CA PRO A 123 20.73 4.42 -5.00
C PRO A 123 21.36 3.10 -4.53
N LYS A 124 21.09 2.76 -3.27
CA LYS A 124 21.55 1.53 -2.62
C LYS A 124 20.36 0.70 -2.17
N VAL A 125 20.63 -0.56 -1.83
CA VAL A 125 19.62 -1.41 -1.21
C VAL A 125 19.12 -0.74 0.07
N ASN A 126 17.81 -0.74 0.25
CA ASN A 126 17.04 -0.11 1.33
C ASN A 126 16.89 1.43 1.23
N ASP A 127 17.30 2.07 0.16
CA ASP A 127 16.92 3.46 -0.10
C ASP A 127 15.45 3.57 -0.52
N ILE A 128 14.80 4.68 -0.16
CA ILE A 128 13.46 5.04 -0.65
C ILE A 128 13.63 5.87 -1.93
N LEU A 129 12.93 5.48 -3.00
CA LEU A 129 12.94 6.14 -4.31
C LEU A 129 11.59 6.79 -4.61
#